data_a9a3f48cccf707cd533be027c0d2a778
#
_entry.id   a9a3f48cccf707cd533be027c0d2a778
#
_cell.length_a   1.000
_cell.length_b   1.000
_cell.length_c   1.000
_cell.angle_alpha   90.00
_cell.angle_beta   90.00
_cell.angle_gamma   90.00
#
_symmetry.space_group_name_H-M   'P 1'
#
loop_
_entity.id
_entity.type
_entity.pdbx_description
1 polymer ?
#
loop_
_entity_poly.entity_id
_entity_poly.type
_entity_poly.pdbx_seq_one_letter_code
_entity_poly.pdbx_strand_id
1 'polypeptide(L)'
;IGKSVERTQKALDAFLQPVAERGLQFAVVFGNHDDEGGVSKETQMEYYQSYPGCLASAGNVTGVGNYNLLVYGSDGKTPVVNLWFFDSGSYAPEGQGKYDWVRQDQIDWYLETEAALAARNGGTPIPAYAFQHIIVPDIYDAMDIVPSSEKKNGAVEGYGCRRGTYYSAASVIEAGTLGEAPCPPDVNGGEFAAWKQGGDIVAGFFGHDHVNDFIIPYEGIDLINTNSTGFYIYGAGENHGARLVTLRESDPTAYETRMLYYKDLIGTKLPFGFAGTWGAYVQRIVLLAVCALVLVLAGAVCLTVHLVKKRRRGRR
;
A
#
# COMPACT_ATOMS: atom_id res chain seq x y z
N ILE A 1 13.02 -1.19 2.28
CA ILE A 1 13.70 -2.34 2.91
C ILE A 1 15.16 -1.95 3.23
N GLY A 2 16.21 -2.56 2.80
CA GLY A 2 17.60 -2.24 3.13
C GLY A 2 18.26 -1.31 2.10
N LYS A 3 19.50 -0.88 2.39
CA LYS A 3 20.33 -0.15 1.41
C LYS A 3 21.49 -1.02 0.87
N SER A 4 21.36 -2.34 0.97
CA SER A 4 22.27 -3.33 0.40
C SER A 4 21.56 -4.67 0.36
N VAL A 5 22.03 -5.60 -0.47
CA VAL A 5 21.50 -6.96 -0.59
C VAL A 5 21.41 -7.63 0.79
N GLU A 6 22.48 -7.60 1.58
CA GLU A 6 22.52 -8.20 2.92
C GLU A 6 21.45 -7.63 3.88
N ARG A 7 21.26 -6.29 3.87
CA ARG A 7 20.24 -5.65 4.73
C ARG A 7 18.82 -5.95 4.27
N THR A 8 18.62 -6.02 2.97
CA THR A 8 17.33 -6.39 2.37
C THR A 8 17.00 -7.84 2.75
N GLN A 9 17.94 -8.77 2.56
CA GLN A 9 17.77 -10.16 2.96
C GLN A 9 17.43 -10.28 4.44
N LYS A 10 18.21 -9.62 5.33
CA LYS A 10 17.95 -9.64 6.76
C LYS A 10 16.56 -9.11 7.13
N ALA A 11 16.06 -8.09 6.42
CA ALA A 11 14.72 -7.56 6.65
C ALA A 11 13.64 -8.54 6.16
N LEU A 12 13.86 -9.18 5.02
CA LEU A 12 12.97 -10.22 4.50
C LEU A 12 12.96 -11.45 5.40
N ASP A 13 14.15 -11.88 5.90
CA ASP A 13 14.24 -12.98 6.89
C ASP A 13 13.39 -12.71 8.12
N ALA A 14 13.53 -11.51 8.71
CA ALA A 14 12.76 -11.14 9.89
C ALA A 14 11.24 -11.12 9.66
N PHE A 15 10.80 -10.85 8.42
CA PHE A 15 9.41 -10.85 8.03
C PHE A 15 8.90 -12.25 7.67
N LEU A 16 9.68 -13.03 6.92
CA LEU A 16 9.27 -14.31 6.35
C LEU A 16 9.48 -15.49 7.30
N GLN A 17 10.46 -15.43 8.19
CA GLN A 17 10.73 -16.51 9.14
C GLN A 17 9.49 -16.90 9.95
N PRO A 18 8.71 -15.98 10.57
CA PRO A 18 7.51 -16.35 11.29
C PRO A 18 6.42 -17.02 10.43
N VAL A 19 6.36 -16.70 9.13
CA VAL A 19 5.43 -17.29 8.16
C VAL A 19 5.86 -18.73 7.85
N ALA A 20 7.15 -18.90 7.52
CA ALA A 20 7.73 -20.20 7.20
C ALA A 20 7.68 -21.19 8.39
N GLU A 21 8.00 -20.72 9.61
CA GLU A 21 7.94 -21.51 10.84
C GLU A 21 6.53 -22.04 11.15
N ARG A 22 5.50 -21.34 10.66
CA ARG A 22 4.10 -21.77 10.81
C ARG A 22 3.59 -22.62 9.65
N GLY A 23 4.42 -22.88 8.65
CA GLY A 23 4.03 -23.64 7.46
C GLY A 23 2.95 -22.94 6.62
N LEU A 24 2.87 -21.61 6.70
CA LEU A 24 1.90 -20.82 5.94
C LEU A 24 2.38 -20.61 4.51
N GLN A 25 1.44 -20.68 3.57
CA GLN A 25 1.69 -20.24 2.19
C GLN A 25 1.56 -18.72 2.11
N PHE A 26 2.34 -18.09 1.24
CA PHE A 26 2.28 -16.66 1.00
C PHE A 26 2.57 -16.30 -0.45
N ALA A 27 2.08 -15.14 -0.84
CA ALA A 27 2.31 -14.50 -2.13
C ALA A 27 2.66 -13.03 -1.90
N VAL A 28 3.33 -12.38 -2.84
CA VAL A 28 3.80 -11.01 -2.69
C VAL A 28 3.45 -10.17 -3.91
N VAL A 29 3.19 -8.89 -3.67
CA VAL A 29 3.22 -7.80 -4.65
C VAL A 29 4.24 -6.77 -4.21
N PHE A 30 4.90 -6.11 -5.17
CA PHE A 30 5.85 -5.04 -4.89
C PHE A 30 5.18 -3.68 -4.84
N GLY A 31 5.70 -2.82 -3.97
CA GLY A 31 5.37 -1.42 -3.91
C GLY A 31 6.43 -0.52 -4.56
N ASN A 32 6.13 0.77 -4.61
CA ASN A 32 6.99 1.77 -5.23
C ASN A 32 8.29 2.05 -4.46
N HIS A 33 8.45 1.56 -3.24
CA HIS A 33 9.65 1.74 -2.43
C HIS A 33 10.55 0.50 -2.36
N ASP A 34 10.15 -0.62 -2.94
CA ASP A 34 10.88 -1.89 -2.77
C ASP A 34 12.23 -1.89 -3.46
N ASP A 35 12.40 -1.19 -4.57
CA ASP A 35 13.65 -1.07 -5.32
C ASP A 35 14.52 0.13 -4.92
N GLU A 36 14.03 1.06 -4.09
CA GLU A 36 14.78 2.23 -3.62
C GLU A 36 16.01 1.87 -2.77
N GLY A 37 16.06 0.65 -2.25
CA GLY A 37 17.19 0.12 -1.50
C GLY A 37 18.40 -0.28 -2.36
N GLY A 38 18.29 -0.20 -3.68
CA GLY A 38 19.34 -0.62 -4.62
C GLY A 38 19.41 -2.14 -4.82
N VAL A 39 18.33 -2.87 -4.44
CA VAL A 39 18.12 -4.29 -4.74
C VAL A 39 16.91 -4.37 -5.64
N SER A 40 17.06 -4.89 -6.85
CA SER A 40 15.96 -4.95 -7.82
C SER A 40 14.82 -5.85 -7.36
N LYS A 41 13.62 -5.63 -7.89
CA LYS A 41 12.45 -6.46 -7.62
C LYS A 41 12.68 -7.91 -8.04
N GLU A 42 13.40 -8.15 -9.13
CA GLU A 42 13.79 -9.50 -9.61
C GLU A 42 14.63 -10.23 -8.56
N THR A 43 15.69 -9.60 -8.07
CA THR A 43 16.53 -10.19 -7.00
C THR A 43 15.74 -10.44 -5.73
N GLN A 44 14.83 -9.55 -5.37
CA GLN A 44 13.96 -9.75 -4.21
C GLN A 44 12.96 -10.89 -4.45
N MET A 45 12.41 -11.02 -5.67
CA MET A 45 11.52 -12.12 -6.03
C MET A 45 12.23 -13.48 -5.92
N GLU A 46 13.45 -13.60 -6.45
CA GLU A 46 14.27 -14.81 -6.28
C GLU A 46 14.46 -15.15 -4.80
N TYR A 47 14.68 -14.13 -3.97
CA TYR A 47 14.83 -14.32 -2.54
C TYR A 47 13.53 -14.78 -1.87
N TYR A 48 12.38 -14.18 -2.20
CA TYR A 48 11.06 -14.64 -1.73
C TYR A 48 10.80 -16.09 -2.12
N GLN A 49 11.11 -16.47 -3.37
CA GLN A 49 10.92 -17.82 -3.88
C GLN A 49 11.83 -18.86 -3.21
N SER A 50 12.92 -18.45 -2.57
CA SER A 50 13.78 -19.33 -1.79
C SER A 50 13.16 -19.76 -0.44
N TYR A 51 12.12 -19.07 0.00
CA TYR A 51 11.44 -19.40 1.25
C TYR A 51 10.37 -20.47 1.08
N PRO A 52 10.27 -21.45 2.02
CA PRO A 52 9.20 -22.42 2.03
C PRO A 52 7.82 -21.76 2.07
N GLY A 53 6.90 -22.23 1.24
CA GLY A 53 5.53 -21.70 1.19
C GLY A 53 5.33 -20.49 0.28
N CYS A 54 6.37 -19.98 -0.36
CA CYS A 54 6.22 -18.92 -1.36
C CYS A 54 5.51 -19.47 -2.61
N LEU A 55 4.44 -18.80 -3.02
CA LEU A 55 3.67 -19.09 -4.24
C LEU A 55 3.85 -18.01 -5.32
N ALA A 56 4.63 -16.97 -5.03
CA ALA A 56 4.83 -15.85 -5.94
C ALA A 56 5.62 -16.25 -7.19
N SER A 57 5.34 -15.56 -8.30
CA SER A 57 6.06 -15.70 -9.56
C SER A 57 6.41 -14.31 -10.11
N ALA A 58 7.52 -14.21 -10.84
CA ALA A 58 7.92 -12.96 -11.47
C ALA A 58 6.96 -12.52 -12.58
N GLY A 59 6.37 -13.48 -13.30
CA GLY A 59 5.63 -13.20 -14.52
C GLY A 59 6.54 -12.98 -15.72
N ASN A 60 5.94 -12.61 -16.86
CA ASN A 60 6.64 -12.42 -18.13
C ASN A 60 6.12 -11.20 -18.92
N VAL A 61 5.45 -10.27 -18.24
CA VAL A 61 4.98 -8.98 -18.76
C VAL A 61 5.67 -7.85 -18.01
N THR A 62 5.40 -6.60 -18.36
CA THR A 62 6.00 -5.42 -17.71
C THR A 62 5.87 -5.50 -16.19
N GLY A 63 6.95 -5.21 -15.48
CA GLY A 63 7.02 -5.31 -14.01
C GLY A 63 7.41 -6.70 -13.52
N VAL A 64 7.42 -6.88 -12.20
CA VAL A 64 7.80 -8.11 -11.51
C VAL A 64 6.70 -8.52 -10.52
N GLY A 65 6.15 -9.72 -10.68
CA GLY A 65 5.09 -10.19 -9.80
C GLY A 65 3.69 -10.09 -10.42
N ASN A 66 3.60 -10.30 -11.74
CA ASN A 66 2.33 -10.47 -12.43
C ASN A 66 2.02 -11.95 -12.60
N TYR A 67 1.11 -12.47 -11.79
CA TYR A 67 0.75 -13.90 -11.77
C TYR A 67 -0.64 -14.08 -11.18
N ASN A 68 -1.16 -15.29 -11.33
CA ASN A 68 -2.40 -15.68 -10.65
C ASN A 68 -2.25 -17.00 -9.91
N LEU A 69 -3.08 -17.20 -8.89
CA LEU A 69 -3.12 -18.43 -8.09
C LEU A 69 -4.55 -18.93 -8.01
N LEU A 70 -4.76 -20.18 -8.39
CA LEU A 70 -6.05 -20.83 -8.26
C LEU A 70 -6.18 -21.45 -6.86
N VAL A 71 -7.29 -21.14 -6.19
CA VAL A 71 -7.71 -21.81 -4.97
C VAL A 71 -8.73 -22.89 -5.37
N TYR A 72 -8.40 -24.12 -5.03
CA TYR A 72 -9.24 -25.26 -5.35
C TYR A 72 -10.21 -25.56 -4.22
N GLY A 73 -11.38 -26.05 -4.57
CA GLY A 73 -12.37 -26.53 -3.62
C GLY A 73 -11.91 -27.73 -2.82
N SER A 74 -12.75 -28.18 -1.90
CA SER A 74 -12.49 -29.35 -1.02
C SER A 74 -12.26 -30.67 -1.78
N ASP A 75 -12.66 -30.75 -3.06
CA ASP A 75 -12.38 -31.85 -3.96
C ASP A 75 -10.92 -31.87 -4.47
N GLY A 76 -10.16 -30.79 -4.24
CA GLY A 76 -8.78 -30.62 -4.69
C GLY A 76 -8.60 -30.54 -6.21
N LYS A 77 -9.64 -30.30 -6.97
CA LYS A 77 -9.64 -30.34 -8.44
C LYS A 77 -10.34 -29.16 -9.08
N THR A 78 -11.47 -28.74 -8.54
CA THR A 78 -12.30 -27.66 -9.09
C THR A 78 -11.77 -26.32 -8.59
N PRO A 79 -11.30 -25.42 -9.46
CA PRO A 79 -10.93 -24.07 -9.02
C PRO A 79 -12.18 -23.30 -8.62
N VAL A 80 -12.20 -22.73 -7.43
CA VAL A 80 -13.35 -21.99 -6.88
C VAL A 80 -13.09 -20.50 -6.75
N VAL A 81 -11.83 -20.10 -6.64
CA VAL A 81 -11.40 -18.70 -6.58
C VAL A 81 -10.10 -18.53 -7.36
N ASN A 82 -9.94 -17.41 -8.02
CA ASN A 82 -8.66 -16.97 -8.60
C ASN A 82 -8.14 -15.74 -7.87
N LEU A 83 -6.86 -15.72 -7.54
CA LEU A 83 -6.19 -14.58 -6.92
C LEU A 83 -5.24 -13.99 -7.96
N TRP A 84 -5.50 -12.76 -8.37
CA TRP A 84 -4.66 -12.01 -9.29
C TRP A 84 -3.66 -11.16 -8.53
N PHE A 85 -2.44 -11.12 -8.99
CA PHE A 85 -1.37 -10.28 -8.47
C PHE A 85 -0.80 -9.44 -9.60
N PHE A 86 -0.79 -8.10 -9.41
CA PHE A 86 -0.28 -7.16 -10.40
C PHE A 86 0.85 -6.33 -9.82
N ASP A 87 1.94 -6.15 -10.57
CA ASP A 87 2.92 -5.10 -10.28
C ASP A 87 2.37 -3.77 -10.82
N SER A 88 1.87 -2.93 -9.92
CA SER A 88 1.37 -1.59 -10.26
C SER A 88 2.47 -0.56 -10.56
N GLY A 89 3.71 -1.02 -10.65
CA GLY A 89 4.87 -0.19 -10.92
C GLY A 89 5.38 0.57 -9.70
N SER A 90 6.31 1.49 -9.94
CA SER A 90 6.90 2.35 -8.91
C SER A 90 6.62 3.82 -9.21
N TYR A 91 7.42 4.44 -10.08
CA TYR A 91 7.30 5.84 -10.46
C TYR A 91 7.12 5.98 -11.97
N ALA A 92 6.24 6.91 -12.36
CA ALA A 92 5.95 7.18 -13.76
C ALA A 92 7.16 7.79 -14.49
N PRO A 93 7.26 7.63 -15.82
CA PRO A 93 8.18 8.38 -16.63
C PRO A 93 7.98 9.89 -16.47
N GLU A 94 9.05 10.65 -16.70
CA GLU A 94 9.03 12.11 -16.57
C GLU A 94 7.87 12.74 -17.38
N GLY A 95 7.12 13.63 -16.75
CA GLY A 95 5.98 14.33 -17.34
C GLY A 95 4.66 13.55 -17.33
N GLN A 96 4.61 12.33 -16.83
CA GLN A 96 3.40 11.50 -16.78
C GLN A 96 2.81 11.31 -15.37
N GLY A 97 3.12 12.22 -14.46
CA GLY A 97 2.69 12.14 -13.07
C GLY A 97 3.78 11.61 -12.16
N LYS A 98 3.39 11.16 -10.96
CA LYS A 98 4.36 10.65 -9.98
C LYS A 98 4.43 9.12 -9.97
N TYR A 99 3.30 8.45 -9.97
CA TYR A 99 3.24 6.99 -9.83
C TYR A 99 3.00 6.33 -11.17
N ASP A 100 3.59 5.15 -11.35
CA ASP A 100 3.42 4.30 -12.51
C ASP A 100 2.07 3.58 -12.46
N TRP A 101 1.67 2.93 -13.56
CA TRP A 101 0.38 2.27 -13.73
C TRP A 101 0.54 0.90 -14.39
N VAL A 102 -0.45 0.04 -14.24
CA VAL A 102 -0.53 -1.25 -14.94
C VAL A 102 -0.56 -1.01 -16.44
N ARG A 103 0.36 -1.64 -17.16
CA ARG A 103 0.63 -1.42 -18.58
C ARG A 103 -0.27 -2.30 -19.46
N GLN A 104 -0.35 -1.94 -20.74
CA GLN A 104 -1.22 -2.63 -21.69
C GLN A 104 -0.92 -4.12 -21.82
N ASP A 105 0.36 -4.51 -21.81
CA ASP A 105 0.75 -5.92 -21.88
C ASP A 105 0.34 -6.73 -20.63
N GLN A 106 0.28 -6.09 -19.46
CA GLN A 106 -0.27 -6.70 -18.24
C GLN A 106 -1.78 -6.87 -18.33
N ILE A 107 -2.48 -5.88 -18.90
CA ILE A 107 -3.93 -5.93 -19.17
C ILE A 107 -4.25 -7.03 -20.18
N ASP A 108 -3.49 -7.11 -21.27
CA ASP A 108 -3.66 -8.12 -22.30
C ASP A 108 -3.45 -9.53 -21.71
N TRP A 109 -2.38 -9.71 -20.93
CA TRP A 109 -2.11 -10.95 -20.20
C TRP A 109 -3.25 -11.35 -19.25
N TYR A 110 -3.80 -10.40 -18.51
CA TYR A 110 -4.93 -10.65 -17.62
C TYR A 110 -6.14 -11.15 -18.40
N LEU A 111 -6.56 -10.41 -19.43
CA LEU A 111 -7.74 -10.75 -20.26
C LEU A 111 -7.58 -12.08 -20.98
N GLU A 112 -6.39 -12.36 -21.52
CA GLU A 112 -6.10 -13.63 -22.19
C GLU A 112 -6.13 -14.81 -21.19
N THR A 113 -5.56 -14.62 -20.01
CA THR A 113 -5.52 -15.66 -18.97
C THR A 113 -6.91 -15.90 -18.39
N GLU A 114 -7.68 -14.84 -18.11
CA GLU A 114 -9.07 -14.93 -17.63
C GLU A 114 -9.92 -15.72 -18.64
N ALA A 115 -9.91 -15.32 -19.92
CA ALA A 115 -10.67 -16.00 -20.96
C ALA A 115 -10.29 -17.49 -21.09
N ALA A 116 -9.00 -17.83 -20.94
CA ALA A 116 -8.55 -19.22 -20.95
C ALA A 116 -9.04 -20.00 -19.71
N LEU A 117 -9.09 -19.37 -18.55
CA LEU A 117 -9.61 -19.96 -17.32
C LEU A 117 -11.13 -20.15 -17.41
N ALA A 118 -11.87 -19.13 -17.85
CA ALA A 118 -13.32 -19.22 -18.07
C ALA A 118 -13.68 -20.33 -19.06
N ALA A 119 -12.94 -20.45 -20.19
CA ALA A 119 -13.15 -21.49 -21.17
C ALA A 119 -12.99 -22.91 -20.55
N ARG A 120 -11.99 -23.10 -19.68
CA ARG A 120 -11.79 -24.36 -18.94
C ARG A 120 -12.84 -24.59 -17.87
N ASN A 121 -13.47 -23.54 -17.38
CA ASN A 121 -14.56 -23.56 -16.40
C ASN A 121 -15.95 -23.55 -17.06
N GLY A 122 -16.08 -24.13 -18.25
CA GLY A 122 -17.35 -24.24 -18.95
C GLY A 122 -17.91 -22.93 -19.49
N GLY A 123 -17.07 -21.94 -19.74
CA GLY A 123 -17.42 -20.61 -20.26
C GLY A 123 -17.84 -19.61 -19.17
N THR A 124 -17.66 -19.95 -17.90
CA THR A 124 -18.00 -19.08 -16.77
C THR A 124 -16.73 -18.56 -16.09
N PRO A 125 -16.58 -17.23 -15.89
CA PRO A 125 -15.49 -16.68 -15.11
C PRO A 125 -15.39 -17.32 -13.73
N ILE A 126 -14.16 -17.55 -13.25
CA ILE A 126 -13.92 -17.99 -11.88
C ILE A 126 -13.87 -16.74 -10.99
N PRO A 127 -14.71 -16.63 -9.96
CA PRO A 127 -14.68 -15.45 -9.06
C PRO A 127 -13.27 -15.14 -8.58
N ALA A 128 -12.87 -13.88 -8.66
CA ALA A 128 -11.48 -13.51 -8.44
C ALA A 128 -11.32 -12.29 -7.54
N TYR A 129 -10.14 -12.18 -6.95
CA TYR A 129 -9.70 -11.07 -6.11
C TYR A 129 -8.34 -10.58 -6.60
N ALA A 130 -8.24 -9.27 -6.83
CA ALA A 130 -7.01 -8.64 -7.31
C ALA A 130 -6.20 -8.04 -6.15
N PHE A 131 -4.88 -8.17 -6.23
CA PHE A 131 -3.94 -7.63 -5.26
C PHE A 131 -2.86 -6.84 -5.98
N GLN A 132 -2.69 -5.58 -5.58
CA GLN A 132 -1.63 -4.71 -6.06
C GLN A 132 -1.32 -3.62 -5.03
N HIS A 133 -0.23 -2.90 -5.22
CA HIS A 133 0.18 -1.87 -4.27
C HIS A 133 -0.57 -0.55 -4.47
N ILE A 134 -0.51 0.03 -5.66
CA ILE A 134 -1.09 1.35 -5.97
C ILE A 134 -2.52 1.15 -6.45
N ILE A 135 -3.46 1.92 -5.89
CA ILE A 135 -4.87 1.83 -6.23
C ILE A 135 -5.15 2.37 -7.65
N VAL A 136 -6.18 1.83 -8.30
CA VAL A 136 -6.64 2.29 -9.62
C VAL A 136 -7.15 3.74 -9.59
N PRO A 137 -6.93 4.53 -10.66
CA PRO A 137 -7.40 5.94 -10.74
C PRO A 137 -8.90 6.12 -10.57
N ASP A 138 -9.67 5.08 -10.89
CA ASP A 138 -11.13 5.03 -10.85
C ASP A 138 -11.72 5.21 -9.44
N ILE A 139 -10.89 5.08 -8.40
CA ILE A 139 -11.30 5.40 -7.01
C ILE A 139 -11.86 6.82 -6.87
N TYR A 140 -11.37 7.78 -7.66
CA TYR A 140 -11.89 9.13 -7.62
C TYR A 140 -13.25 9.28 -8.30
N ASP A 141 -13.56 8.43 -9.28
CA ASP A 141 -14.87 8.40 -9.95
C ASP A 141 -15.94 7.74 -9.03
N ALA A 142 -15.51 6.94 -8.07
CA ALA A 142 -16.39 6.37 -7.03
C ALA A 142 -16.81 7.39 -5.96
N MET A 143 -16.11 8.52 -5.82
CA MET A 143 -16.35 9.50 -4.75
C MET A 143 -17.10 10.74 -5.26
N ASP A 144 -17.81 11.42 -4.37
CA ASP A 144 -18.49 12.67 -4.67
C ASP A 144 -17.50 13.84 -4.74
N ILE A 145 -17.60 14.67 -5.79
CA ILE A 145 -16.94 15.98 -5.84
C ILE A 145 -17.71 16.95 -4.95
N VAL A 146 -17.01 17.57 -4.01
CA VAL A 146 -17.60 18.45 -3.01
C VAL A 146 -16.86 19.79 -2.91
N PRO A 147 -17.48 20.84 -2.35
CA PRO A 147 -16.77 22.09 -2.06
C PRO A 147 -15.63 21.89 -1.05
N SER A 148 -14.58 22.70 -1.15
CA SER A 148 -13.43 22.69 -0.23
C SER A 148 -13.81 22.92 1.24
N SER A 149 -14.97 23.52 1.51
CA SER A 149 -15.52 23.66 2.86
C SER A 149 -15.82 22.35 3.54
N GLU A 150 -16.04 21.27 2.77
CA GLU A 150 -16.30 19.91 3.28
C GLU A 150 -15.04 19.22 3.83
N LYS A 151 -13.87 19.82 3.69
CA LYS A 151 -12.62 19.34 4.33
C LYS A 151 -12.77 19.13 5.85
N LYS A 152 -13.54 19.97 6.51
CA LYS A 152 -13.86 19.84 7.95
C LYS A 152 -14.73 18.61 8.27
N ASN A 153 -15.41 18.05 7.27
CA ASN A 153 -16.27 16.88 7.36
C ASN A 153 -15.59 15.62 6.76
N GLY A 154 -14.26 15.65 6.56
CA GLY A 154 -13.49 14.50 6.11
C GLY A 154 -13.27 14.43 4.59
N ALA A 155 -13.68 15.44 3.81
CA ALA A 155 -13.34 15.49 2.40
C ALA A 155 -11.82 15.69 2.22
N VAL A 156 -11.24 15.02 1.23
CA VAL A 156 -9.82 15.08 0.89
C VAL A 156 -9.60 15.85 -0.41
N GLU A 157 -8.49 16.58 -0.50
CA GLU A 157 -8.07 17.18 -1.76
C GLU A 157 -7.47 16.10 -2.66
N GLY A 158 -7.87 16.02 -3.92
CA GLY A 158 -7.39 15.04 -4.88
C GLY A 158 -5.88 15.09 -5.06
N TYR A 159 -5.28 13.95 -5.37
CA TYR A 159 -3.85 13.79 -5.59
C TYR A 159 -3.49 14.00 -7.08
N GLY A 160 -2.24 14.38 -7.35
CA GLY A 160 -1.68 14.48 -8.70
C GLY A 160 -2.44 15.47 -9.59
N CYS A 161 -2.90 15.03 -10.75
CA CYS A 161 -3.69 15.83 -11.72
C CYS A 161 -5.07 16.25 -11.18
N ARG A 162 -5.51 15.70 -10.04
CA ARG A 162 -6.79 15.99 -9.39
C ARG A 162 -6.70 17.08 -8.32
N ARG A 163 -5.53 17.67 -8.11
CA ARG A 163 -5.34 18.76 -7.14
C ARG A 163 -6.27 19.94 -7.44
N GLY A 164 -6.75 20.57 -6.38
CA GLY A 164 -7.72 21.67 -6.44
C GLY A 164 -9.18 21.20 -6.45
N THR A 165 -9.43 19.89 -6.64
CA THR A 165 -10.75 19.27 -6.52
C THR A 165 -10.82 18.53 -5.18
N TYR A 166 -11.96 18.63 -4.49
CA TYR A 166 -12.18 17.94 -3.21
C TYR A 166 -13.17 16.80 -3.39
N TYR A 167 -12.89 15.70 -2.72
CA TYR A 167 -13.64 14.45 -2.83
C TYR A 167 -14.11 13.97 -1.46
N SER A 168 -15.31 13.43 -1.41
CA SER A 168 -15.89 12.82 -0.21
C SER A 168 -16.33 11.40 -0.51
N ALA A 169 -15.98 10.47 0.36
CA ALA A 169 -16.46 9.10 0.31
C ALA A 169 -17.67 8.86 1.22
N ALA A 170 -18.20 9.90 1.88
CA ALA A 170 -19.24 9.75 2.92
C ALA A 170 -20.52 9.06 2.43
N SER A 171 -20.86 9.17 1.15
CA SER A 171 -22.03 8.55 0.53
C SER A 171 -21.81 7.10 0.07
N VAL A 172 -20.54 6.68 -0.09
CA VAL A 172 -20.18 5.42 -0.76
C VAL A 172 -19.31 4.48 0.09
N ILE A 173 -18.69 4.99 1.16
CA ILE A 173 -17.86 4.16 2.03
C ILE A 173 -18.73 3.20 2.84
N GLU A 174 -18.51 1.90 2.66
CA GLU A 174 -19.24 0.88 3.41
C GLU A 174 -18.60 0.59 4.77
N ALA A 175 -17.25 0.64 4.82
CA ALA A 175 -16.51 0.41 6.06
C ALA A 175 -15.14 1.08 6.01
N GLY A 176 -14.52 1.24 7.17
CA GLY A 176 -13.17 1.78 7.31
C GLY A 176 -13.12 3.31 7.26
N THR A 177 -11.97 3.84 6.87
CA THR A 177 -11.66 5.26 6.95
C THR A 177 -10.95 5.74 5.68
N LEU A 178 -11.37 6.90 5.16
CA LEU A 178 -10.61 7.71 4.22
C LEU A 178 -9.81 8.73 5.02
N GLY A 179 -8.60 8.37 5.44
CA GLY A 179 -7.74 9.19 6.30
C GLY A 179 -6.80 10.13 5.53
N GLU A 180 -6.53 9.82 4.27
CA GLU A 180 -5.76 10.67 3.35
C GLU A 180 -6.31 10.54 1.92
N ALA A 181 -5.92 11.47 1.04
CA ALA A 181 -6.27 11.37 -0.36
C ALA A 181 -5.66 10.10 -0.97
N PRO A 182 -6.43 9.26 -1.66
CA PRO A 182 -5.86 8.16 -2.44
C PRO A 182 -4.83 8.69 -3.43
N CYS A 183 -3.73 7.95 -3.58
CA CYS A 183 -2.61 8.37 -4.42
C CYS A 183 -2.42 7.46 -5.65
N PRO A 184 -3.43 7.34 -6.54
CA PRO A 184 -3.32 6.56 -7.76
C PRO A 184 -2.38 7.22 -8.77
N PRO A 185 -2.05 6.53 -9.87
CA PRO A 185 -1.44 7.13 -11.05
C PRO A 185 -2.25 8.32 -11.60
N ASP A 186 -1.55 9.28 -12.23
CA ASP A 186 -2.21 10.33 -13.01
C ASP A 186 -2.74 9.82 -14.35
N VAL A 187 -2.08 8.78 -14.89
CA VAL A 187 -2.50 8.09 -16.12
C VAL A 187 -3.42 6.93 -15.75
N ASN A 188 -4.61 6.89 -16.34
CA ASN A 188 -5.48 5.71 -16.28
C ASN A 188 -5.13 4.78 -17.45
N GLY A 189 -4.49 3.65 -17.16
CA GLY A 189 -4.11 2.62 -18.14
C GLY A 189 -5.27 1.75 -18.63
N GLY A 190 -6.47 1.89 -18.05
CA GLY A 190 -7.65 1.08 -18.40
C GLY A 190 -7.76 -0.24 -17.62
N GLU A 191 -7.02 -0.38 -16.54
CA GLU A 191 -7.00 -1.59 -15.72
C GLU A 191 -8.39 -1.93 -15.14
N PHE A 192 -9.06 -0.96 -14.51
CA PHE A 192 -10.40 -1.17 -13.96
C PHE A 192 -11.42 -1.52 -15.05
N ALA A 193 -11.34 -0.88 -16.22
CA ALA A 193 -12.18 -1.23 -17.37
C ALA A 193 -11.93 -2.67 -17.86
N ALA A 194 -10.67 -3.13 -17.82
CA ALA A 194 -10.32 -4.51 -18.13
C ALA A 194 -10.91 -5.51 -17.11
N TRP A 195 -10.89 -5.18 -15.82
CA TRP A 195 -11.55 -5.99 -14.79
C TRP A 195 -13.06 -6.12 -15.03
N LYS A 196 -13.70 -5.01 -15.43
CA LYS A 196 -15.12 -5.01 -15.83
C LYS A 196 -15.36 -5.88 -17.07
N GLN A 197 -14.44 -5.88 -18.04
CA GLN A 197 -14.51 -6.69 -19.26
C GLN A 197 -14.33 -8.18 -18.95
N GLY A 198 -13.37 -8.56 -18.10
CA GLY A 198 -13.13 -9.94 -17.66
C GLY A 198 -14.31 -10.49 -16.86
N GLY A 199 -14.89 -9.65 -15.98
CA GLY A 199 -16.11 -9.97 -15.24
C GLY A 199 -15.93 -10.99 -14.13
N ASP A 200 -14.69 -11.30 -13.76
CA ASP A 200 -14.31 -12.25 -12.72
C ASP A 200 -13.98 -11.56 -11.37
N ILE A 201 -13.50 -10.31 -11.40
CA ILE A 201 -13.02 -9.60 -10.21
C ILE A 201 -14.18 -9.12 -9.34
N VAL A 202 -14.21 -9.62 -8.10
CA VAL A 202 -15.16 -9.22 -7.06
C VAL A 202 -14.65 -8.02 -6.27
N ALA A 203 -13.35 -8.02 -5.93
CA ALA A 203 -12.72 -6.93 -5.19
C ALA A 203 -11.24 -6.78 -5.54
N GLY A 204 -10.75 -5.53 -5.50
CA GLY A 204 -9.35 -5.18 -5.57
C GLY A 204 -8.82 -4.73 -4.21
N PHE A 205 -7.70 -5.31 -3.77
CA PHE A 205 -7.02 -4.99 -2.51
C PHE A 205 -5.75 -4.19 -2.78
N PHE A 206 -5.62 -3.05 -2.11
CA PHE A 206 -4.55 -2.09 -2.31
C PHE A 206 -3.84 -1.74 -1.00
N GLY A 207 -2.58 -1.33 -1.11
CA GLY A 207 -1.81 -0.70 -0.04
C GLY A 207 -1.57 0.78 -0.34
N HIS A 208 -0.30 1.20 -0.34
CA HIS A 208 0.22 2.51 -0.74
C HIS A 208 -0.18 3.67 0.18
N ASP A 209 -1.47 3.88 0.40
CA ASP A 209 -2.00 4.91 1.29
C ASP A 209 -2.00 4.38 2.73
N HIS A 210 -1.18 4.97 3.61
CA HIS A 210 -0.81 4.36 4.87
C HIS A 210 -1.86 4.49 5.98
N VAL A 211 -2.81 5.39 5.83
CA VAL A 211 -3.85 5.65 6.83
C VAL A 211 -5.26 5.38 6.31
N ASN A 212 -5.38 4.87 5.09
CA ASN A 212 -6.64 4.45 4.49
C ASN A 212 -6.89 2.96 4.76
N ASP A 213 -8.10 2.62 5.19
CA ASP A 213 -8.56 1.24 5.35
C ASP A 213 -10.00 1.04 4.90
N PHE A 214 -10.43 1.87 3.95
CA PHE A 214 -11.79 1.90 3.43
C PHE A 214 -12.17 0.68 2.59
N ILE A 215 -13.48 0.48 2.47
CA ILE A 215 -14.14 -0.33 1.46
C ILE A 215 -15.09 0.59 0.71
N ILE A 216 -14.87 0.79 -0.58
CA ILE A 216 -15.70 1.63 -1.45
C ILE A 216 -16.13 0.77 -2.64
N PRO A 217 -17.41 0.39 -2.74
CA PRO A 217 -17.94 -0.28 -3.91
C PRO A 217 -18.01 0.68 -5.10
N TYR A 218 -17.56 0.22 -6.26
CA TYR A 218 -17.65 0.98 -7.49
C TYR A 218 -17.95 0.06 -8.67
N GLU A 219 -19.05 0.32 -9.36
CA GLU A 219 -19.51 -0.42 -10.53
C GLU A 219 -19.49 -1.95 -10.41
N GLY A 220 -19.78 -2.46 -9.21
CA GLY A 220 -19.86 -3.89 -8.92
C GLY A 220 -18.53 -4.55 -8.52
N ILE A 221 -17.48 -3.78 -8.31
CA ILE A 221 -16.18 -4.22 -7.78
C ILE A 221 -15.87 -3.40 -6.54
N ASP A 222 -15.49 -4.06 -5.44
CA ASP A 222 -15.10 -3.36 -4.22
C ASP A 222 -13.64 -2.90 -4.30
N LEU A 223 -13.40 -1.61 -4.11
CA LEU A 223 -12.07 -1.03 -4.00
C LEU A 223 -11.69 -0.94 -2.52
N ILE A 224 -10.70 -1.72 -2.09
CA ILE A 224 -10.38 -1.95 -0.68
C ILE A 224 -8.94 -1.53 -0.40
N ASN A 225 -8.77 -0.46 0.35
CA ASN A 225 -7.45 -0.09 0.84
C ASN A 225 -7.15 -0.78 2.17
N THR A 226 -5.89 -1.16 2.38
CA THR A 226 -5.38 -1.70 3.64
C THR A 226 -4.28 -0.78 4.14
N ASN A 227 -4.42 -0.27 5.34
CA ASN A 227 -3.46 0.65 5.92
C ASN A 227 -2.11 -0.04 6.22
N SER A 228 -1.11 0.78 6.56
CA SER A 228 0.26 0.32 6.80
C SER A 228 0.35 -0.58 8.03
N THR A 229 1.17 -1.64 7.94
CA THR A 229 1.54 -2.51 9.07
C THR A 229 2.85 -2.06 9.73
N GLY A 230 3.68 -1.32 9.00
CA GLY A 230 5.03 -0.94 9.44
C GLY A 230 5.09 0.27 10.34
N PHE A 231 5.92 0.21 11.40
CA PHE A 231 6.07 1.29 12.38
C PHE A 231 7.20 2.29 12.06
N TYR A 232 7.94 2.10 10.97
CA TYR A 232 9.09 2.94 10.60
C TYR A 232 8.75 4.02 9.57
N ILE A 233 7.48 4.09 9.16
CA ILE A 233 6.94 5.08 8.25
C ILE A 233 5.71 5.75 8.90
N TYR A 234 5.23 6.88 8.35
CA TYR A 234 3.96 7.44 8.82
C TYR A 234 2.81 6.44 8.61
N GLY A 235 1.80 6.54 9.44
CA GLY A 235 0.66 5.62 9.37
C GLY A 235 -0.38 5.92 10.45
N ALA A 236 -1.30 4.99 10.63
CA ALA A 236 -2.49 5.14 11.46
C ALA A 236 -2.23 4.98 13.00
N GLY A 237 -0.99 5.09 13.46
CA GLY A 237 -0.66 4.97 14.88
C GLY A 237 -1.00 3.59 15.43
N GLU A 238 -1.78 3.53 16.50
CA GLU A 238 -2.23 2.27 17.11
C GLU A 238 -3.19 1.47 16.19
N ASN A 239 -3.72 2.10 15.14
CA ASN A 239 -4.51 1.48 14.10
C ASN A 239 -3.67 0.91 12.95
N HIS A 240 -2.33 0.84 13.04
CA HIS A 240 -1.56 -0.02 12.14
C HIS A 240 -2.12 -1.43 12.17
N GLY A 241 -2.18 -2.10 11.03
CA GLY A 241 -2.83 -3.40 11.01
C GLY A 241 -2.65 -4.18 9.72
N ALA A 242 -3.31 -5.31 9.70
CA ALA A 242 -3.45 -6.17 8.53
C ALA A 242 -4.94 -6.44 8.28
N ARG A 243 -5.29 -6.74 7.05
CA ARG A 243 -6.67 -7.10 6.69
C ARG A 243 -6.81 -8.62 6.67
N LEU A 244 -7.80 -9.11 7.38
CA LEU A 244 -8.25 -10.51 7.28
C LEU A 244 -9.38 -10.58 6.27
N VAL A 245 -9.27 -11.52 5.33
CA VAL A 245 -10.31 -11.86 4.36
C VAL A 245 -10.68 -13.32 4.54
N THR A 246 -11.97 -13.61 4.62
CA THR A 246 -12.49 -14.97 4.72
C THR A 246 -13.36 -15.26 3.51
N LEU A 247 -13.01 -16.28 2.76
CA LEU A 247 -13.75 -16.76 1.61
C LEU A 247 -14.43 -18.09 1.95
N ARG A 248 -15.57 -18.38 1.31
CA ARG A 248 -16.30 -19.62 1.48
C ARG A 248 -16.45 -20.33 0.13
N GLU A 249 -16.10 -21.60 0.08
CA GLU A 249 -16.28 -22.44 -1.12
C GLU A 249 -17.76 -22.46 -1.60
N SER A 250 -18.70 -22.38 -0.68
CA SER A 250 -20.13 -22.42 -1.00
C SER A 250 -20.64 -21.15 -1.70
N ASP A 251 -19.94 -20.03 -1.54
CA ASP A 251 -20.22 -18.77 -2.21
C ASP A 251 -18.91 -17.98 -2.37
N PRO A 252 -18.14 -18.25 -3.41
CA PRO A 252 -16.83 -17.63 -3.62
C PRO A 252 -16.91 -16.16 -4.10
N THR A 253 -18.11 -15.66 -4.40
CA THR A 253 -18.35 -14.25 -4.73
C THR A 253 -18.60 -13.40 -3.49
N ALA A 254 -19.00 -14.02 -2.36
CA ALA A 254 -19.14 -13.35 -1.09
C ALA A 254 -17.88 -13.52 -0.23
N TYR A 255 -17.50 -12.46 0.44
CA TYR A 255 -16.36 -12.47 1.36
C TYR A 255 -16.70 -11.70 2.64
N GLU A 256 -16.04 -12.10 3.73
CA GLU A 256 -16.03 -11.34 4.97
C GLU A 256 -14.66 -10.71 5.13
N THR A 257 -14.60 -9.42 5.50
CA THR A 257 -13.31 -8.78 5.73
C THR A 257 -13.35 -7.85 6.93
N ARG A 258 -12.21 -7.74 7.62
CA ARG A 258 -12.01 -6.81 8.73
C ARG A 258 -10.55 -6.46 8.90
N MET A 259 -10.28 -5.28 9.41
CA MET A 259 -8.95 -4.92 9.88
C MET A 259 -8.64 -5.59 11.22
N LEU A 260 -7.42 -6.06 11.35
CA LEU A 260 -6.80 -6.55 12.58
C LEU A 260 -5.82 -5.48 13.04
N TYR A 261 -6.27 -4.57 13.91
CA TYR A 261 -5.42 -3.46 14.35
C TYR A 261 -4.45 -3.89 15.44
N TYR A 262 -3.28 -3.26 15.46
CA TYR A 262 -2.27 -3.45 16.48
C TYR A 262 -2.82 -3.23 17.90
N LYS A 263 -3.63 -2.17 18.09
CA LYS A 263 -4.28 -1.85 19.37
C LYS A 263 -5.13 -3.00 19.94
N ASP A 264 -5.80 -3.76 19.05
CA ASP A 264 -6.72 -4.82 19.44
C ASP A 264 -5.98 -6.15 19.73
N LEU A 265 -4.84 -6.37 19.05
CA LEU A 265 -4.07 -7.62 19.14
C LEU A 265 -2.95 -7.55 20.18
N ILE A 266 -2.26 -6.42 20.27
CA ILE A 266 -1.01 -6.27 21.04
C ILE A 266 -1.20 -5.24 22.15
N GLY A 267 -1.90 -4.13 21.87
CA GLY A 267 -2.17 -3.03 22.81
C GLY A 267 -1.85 -1.65 22.23
N THR A 268 -2.17 -0.63 22.97
CA THR A 268 -2.06 0.76 22.53
C THR A 268 -0.65 1.36 22.65
N LYS A 269 0.27 0.68 23.35
CA LYS A 269 1.65 1.14 23.52
C LYS A 269 2.46 0.81 22.27
N LEU A 270 2.70 1.80 21.43
CA LEU A 270 3.53 1.64 20.25
C LEU A 270 5.00 1.38 20.58
N PRO A 271 5.69 0.51 19.81
CA PRO A 271 7.08 0.12 20.06
C PRO A 271 8.05 1.30 20.07
N PHE A 272 7.76 2.32 19.28
CA PHE A 272 8.61 3.49 19.05
C PHE A 272 7.94 4.80 19.45
N GLY A 273 6.93 4.78 20.30
CA GLY A 273 6.20 5.96 20.76
C GLY A 273 5.67 6.80 19.57
N PHE A 274 6.29 7.97 19.38
CA PHE A 274 5.89 8.90 18.34
C PHE A 274 6.03 8.35 16.89
N ALA A 275 6.93 7.40 16.63
CA ALA A 275 7.14 6.81 15.30
C ALA A 275 5.89 6.11 14.76
N GLY A 276 5.08 5.54 15.63
CA GLY A 276 3.82 4.87 15.24
C GLY A 276 2.79 5.81 14.61
N THR A 277 2.84 7.11 14.91
CA THR A 277 1.89 8.10 14.38
C THR A 277 2.48 8.95 13.26
N TRP A 278 3.78 9.22 13.32
CA TRP A 278 4.43 10.20 12.45
C TRP A 278 5.59 9.64 11.62
N GLY A 279 5.97 8.40 11.90
CA GLY A 279 7.08 7.73 11.22
C GLY A 279 8.48 8.24 11.58
N ALA A 280 9.47 7.41 11.31
CA ALA A 280 10.88 7.71 11.62
C ALA A 280 11.43 8.94 10.87
N TYR A 281 10.85 9.29 9.73
CA TYR A 281 11.26 10.47 8.95
C TYR A 281 10.92 11.77 9.70
N VAL A 282 9.70 11.90 10.20
CA VAL A 282 9.27 13.10 10.96
C VAL A 282 10.02 13.19 12.29
N GLN A 283 10.30 12.06 12.96
CA GLN A 283 11.15 12.04 14.14
C GLN A 283 12.54 12.63 13.87
N ARG A 284 13.17 12.28 12.74
CA ARG A 284 14.47 12.85 12.34
C ARG A 284 14.39 14.34 12.11
N ILE A 285 13.33 14.83 11.46
CA ILE A 285 13.11 16.28 11.25
C ILE A 285 12.96 16.99 12.59
N VAL A 286 12.12 16.46 13.49
CA VAL A 286 11.91 17.03 14.82
C VAL A 286 13.23 17.03 15.62
N LEU A 287 14.00 15.95 15.60
CA LEU A 287 15.29 15.86 16.25
C LEU A 287 16.27 16.91 15.72
N LEU A 288 16.37 17.05 14.40
CA LEU A 288 17.22 18.05 13.76
C LEU A 288 16.79 19.48 14.13
N ALA A 289 15.50 19.77 14.16
CA ALA A 289 14.96 21.06 14.58
C ALA A 289 15.29 21.39 16.05
N VAL A 290 15.14 20.39 16.93
CA VAL A 290 15.52 20.53 18.36
C VAL A 290 17.02 20.77 18.50
N CYS A 291 17.87 20.02 17.80
CA CYS A 291 19.32 20.22 17.81
C CYS A 291 19.70 21.62 17.31
N ALA A 292 19.09 22.10 16.24
CA ALA A 292 19.31 23.45 15.71
C ALA A 292 18.91 24.53 16.74
N LEU A 293 17.77 24.38 17.39
CA LEU A 293 17.31 25.29 18.44
C LEU A 293 18.28 25.34 19.62
N VAL A 294 18.79 24.20 20.08
CA VAL A 294 19.77 24.11 21.17
C VAL A 294 21.05 24.85 20.78
N LEU A 295 21.54 24.69 19.54
CA LEU A 295 22.73 25.39 19.06
C LEU A 295 22.54 26.90 19.02
N VAL A 296 21.38 27.35 18.55
CA VAL A 296 21.03 28.79 18.54
C VAL A 296 21.00 29.38 19.96
N LEU A 297 20.38 28.69 20.91
CA LEU A 297 20.33 29.11 22.32
C LEU A 297 21.72 29.12 22.94
N ALA A 298 22.54 28.11 22.71
CA ALA A 298 23.93 28.10 23.20
C ALA A 298 24.75 29.24 22.61
N GLY A 299 24.60 29.52 21.31
CA GLY A 299 25.23 30.67 20.64
C GLY A 299 24.81 32.00 21.25
N ALA A 300 23.52 32.19 21.53
CA ALA A 300 22.98 33.40 22.18
C ALA A 300 23.57 33.57 23.60
N VAL A 301 23.65 32.52 24.38
CA VAL A 301 24.28 32.55 25.72
C VAL A 301 25.75 32.91 25.62
N CYS A 302 26.52 32.30 24.73
CA CYS A 302 27.94 32.61 24.50
C CYS A 302 28.14 34.09 24.10
N LEU A 303 27.31 34.62 23.20
CA LEU A 303 27.34 36.02 22.76
C LEU A 303 27.05 36.95 23.93
N THR A 304 26.04 36.63 24.73
CA THR A 304 25.67 37.44 25.91
C THR A 304 26.81 37.48 26.92
N VAL A 305 27.42 36.33 27.23
CA VAL A 305 28.58 36.23 28.11
C VAL A 305 29.78 37.03 27.56
N HIS A 306 30.02 36.93 26.25
CA HIS A 306 31.09 37.70 25.59
C HIS A 306 30.86 39.22 25.70
N LEU A 307 29.66 39.69 25.42
CA LEU A 307 29.29 41.09 25.50
C LEU A 307 29.40 41.66 26.93
N VAL A 308 28.97 40.90 27.92
CA VAL A 308 29.10 41.24 29.34
C VAL A 308 30.58 41.34 29.75
N LYS A 309 31.40 40.36 29.35
CA LYS A 309 32.85 40.42 29.60
C LYS A 309 33.52 41.60 28.92
N LYS A 310 33.17 41.93 27.69
CA LYS A 310 33.69 43.11 26.96
C LYS A 310 33.33 44.44 27.65
N ARG A 311 32.07 44.61 28.09
CA ARG A 311 31.62 45.79 28.85
C ARG A 311 32.35 45.95 30.17
N ARG A 312 32.66 44.85 30.88
CA ARG A 312 33.44 44.89 32.14
C ARG A 312 34.90 45.27 31.91
N ARG A 313 35.52 44.89 30.79
CA ARG A 313 36.90 45.26 30.44
C ARG A 313 37.04 46.73 29.98
N GLY A 314 36.01 47.30 29.37
CA GLY A 314 36.02 48.72 28.96
C GLY A 314 35.68 49.72 30.05
N ARG A 315 35.37 49.26 31.28
CA ARG A 315 35.13 50.09 32.47
C ARG A 315 36.28 50.08 33.47
N ARG A 316 37.39 49.42 33.14
CA ARG A 316 38.68 49.50 33.83
C ARG A 316 39.65 50.28 32.96
#